data_dd0acced1a2aeb3c2b497afeacc5350d
#
_entry.id   dd0acced1a2aeb3c2b497afeacc5350d
#
_cell.length_a   1.000
_cell.length_b   1.000
_cell.length_c   1.000
_cell.angle_alpha   90.00
_cell.angle_beta   90.00
_cell.angle_gamma   90.00
#
_symmetry.space_group_name_H-M   'P 1'
#
loop_
_entity.id
_entity.type
_entity.pdbx_description
1 polymer ?
#
loop_
_entity_poly.entity_id
_entity_poly.type
_entity_poly.pdbx_seq_one_letter_code
_entity_poly.pdbx_strand_id
1 'polypeptide(L)'
;MKKKVLFFALVLSFAVILILNFSFVKVNNRDAAIARYIYADKNITAEISSEDMEDIAEILDGKRISVFDLPSCGFDENVAVVIGSKTFCIACDACGTIYYKDKVIKGYIYLDADENEKIRTVLENYGFEWPCV
;
A
#
# COMPACT_ATOMS: atom_id res chain seq x y z
N MET A 1 -3.32 0.88 45.03
CA MET A 1 -3.90 1.65 43.90
C MET A 1 -2.84 2.18 42.93
N LYS A 2 -1.77 2.83 43.37
CA LYS A 2 -0.75 3.42 42.51
C LYS A 2 -0.08 2.41 41.54
N LYS A 3 0.22 1.16 41.96
CA LYS A 3 0.82 0.12 41.09
C LYS A 3 -0.11 -0.35 39.96
N LYS A 4 -1.44 -0.41 40.25
CA LYS A 4 -2.43 -0.81 39.21
C LYS A 4 -2.63 0.28 38.16
N VAL A 5 -2.63 1.55 38.60
CA VAL A 5 -2.72 2.70 37.67
C VAL A 5 -1.49 2.81 36.80
N LEU A 6 -0.29 2.60 37.37
CA LEU A 6 0.95 2.59 36.60
C LEU A 6 1.00 1.45 35.57
N PHE A 7 0.57 0.24 35.93
CA PHE A 7 0.47 -0.89 35.02
C PHE A 7 -0.51 -0.62 33.87
N PHE A 8 -1.69 -0.05 34.18
CA PHE A 8 -2.69 0.28 33.16
C PHE A 8 -2.18 1.37 32.20
N ALA A 9 -1.49 2.37 32.70
CA ALA A 9 -0.88 3.42 31.88
C ALA A 9 0.21 2.86 30.96
N LEU A 10 1.03 1.92 31.44
CA LEU A 10 2.04 1.24 30.62
C LEU A 10 1.43 0.39 29.51
N VAL A 11 0.38 -0.38 29.80
CA VAL A 11 -0.33 -1.19 28.81
C VAL A 11 -0.98 -0.30 27.76
N LEU A 12 -1.60 0.81 28.17
CA LEU A 12 -2.24 1.75 27.25
C LEU A 12 -1.20 2.44 26.35
N SER A 13 -0.07 2.89 26.90
CA SER A 13 1.00 3.50 26.09
C SER A 13 1.62 2.51 25.11
N PHE A 14 1.81 1.26 25.50
CA PHE A 14 2.31 0.21 24.61
C PHE A 14 1.30 -0.10 23.48
N ALA A 15 0.02 -0.17 23.77
CA ALA A 15 -1.04 -0.33 22.77
C ALA A 15 -1.08 0.83 21.77
N VAL A 16 -0.94 2.07 22.25
CA VAL A 16 -0.88 3.26 21.38
C VAL A 16 0.36 3.22 20.47
N ILE A 17 1.52 2.84 21.01
CA ILE A 17 2.75 2.71 20.24
C ILE A 17 2.61 1.63 19.16
N LEU A 18 1.99 0.49 19.47
CA LEU A 18 1.72 -0.56 18.49
C LEU A 18 0.78 -0.06 17.39
N ILE A 19 -0.33 0.57 17.74
CA ILE A 19 -1.28 1.12 16.78
C ILE A 19 -0.61 2.13 15.84
N LEU A 20 0.19 3.04 16.38
CA LEU A 20 0.92 4.03 15.58
C LEU A 20 1.93 3.39 14.63
N ASN A 21 2.64 2.35 15.08
CA ASN A 21 3.59 1.65 14.22
C ASN A 21 2.94 0.83 13.09
N PHE A 22 1.73 0.32 13.29
CA PHE A 22 1.01 -0.47 12.29
C PHE A 22 0.08 0.34 11.40
N SER A 23 -0.14 1.63 11.71
CA SER A 23 -1.06 2.50 10.95
C SER A 23 -0.41 3.23 9.78
N PHE A 24 0.91 3.06 9.56
CA PHE A 24 1.64 3.72 8.49
C PHE A 24 2.39 2.70 7.65
N VAL A 25 2.42 2.96 6.35
CA VAL A 25 3.21 2.18 5.39
C VAL A 25 4.69 2.41 5.64
N LYS A 26 5.47 1.34 5.60
CA LYS A 26 6.94 1.41 5.63
C LYS A 26 7.47 0.66 4.41
N VAL A 27 8.06 1.40 3.51
CA VAL A 27 8.67 0.91 2.27
C VAL A 27 10.02 1.57 2.11
N ASN A 28 11.02 0.78 1.76
CA ASN A 28 12.36 1.28 1.47
C ASN A 28 12.60 1.21 -0.04
N ASN A 29 13.22 2.22 -0.62
CA ASN A 29 13.59 2.26 -2.04
C ASN A 29 14.56 1.15 -2.48
N ARG A 30 15.15 0.41 -1.52
CA ARG A 30 16.02 -0.74 -1.77
C ARG A 30 15.30 -2.08 -1.71
N ASP A 31 14.02 -2.09 -1.35
CA ASP A 31 13.22 -3.31 -1.30
C ASP A 31 12.98 -3.82 -2.73
N ALA A 32 13.08 -5.13 -2.90
CA ALA A 32 12.70 -5.75 -4.18
C ALA A 32 11.18 -5.67 -4.36
N ALA A 33 10.76 -5.24 -5.53
CA ALA A 33 9.36 -5.06 -5.85
C ALA A 33 8.99 -5.75 -7.17
N ILE A 34 7.77 -6.24 -7.22
CA ILE A 34 7.19 -6.93 -8.38
C ILE A 34 5.91 -6.21 -8.80
N ALA A 35 5.84 -5.82 -10.07
CA ALA A 35 4.62 -5.40 -10.73
C ALA A 35 3.84 -6.65 -11.18
N ARG A 36 2.60 -6.78 -10.73
CA ARG A 36 1.69 -7.87 -11.11
C ARG A 36 0.46 -7.29 -11.79
N TYR A 37 0.24 -7.68 -13.03
CA TYR A 37 -0.95 -7.30 -13.78
C TYR A 37 -1.49 -8.52 -14.53
N ILE A 38 -2.47 -9.17 -13.94
CA ILE A 38 -3.17 -10.32 -14.52
C ILE A 38 -4.62 -9.91 -14.70
N TYR A 39 -4.93 -9.41 -15.90
CA TYR A 39 -6.24 -8.90 -16.24
C TYR A 39 -6.55 -9.13 -17.71
N ALA A 40 -7.76 -9.58 -18.00
CA ALA A 40 -8.21 -9.96 -19.33
C ALA A 40 -7.26 -11.02 -19.96
N ASP A 41 -6.65 -10.70 -21.09
CA ASP A 41 -5.69 -11.55 -21.82
C ASP A 41 -4.22 -11.32 -21.42
N LYS A 42 -3.97 -10.38 -20.51
CA LYS A 42 -2.63 -10.04 -20.02
C LYS A 42 -2.26 -10.81 -18.77
N ASN A 43 -1.05 -11.31 -18.75
CA ASN A 43 -0.45 -11.96 -17.59
C ASN A 43 1.00 -11.47 -17.46
N ILE A 44 1.16 -10.37 -16.72
CA ILE A 44 2.43 -9.69 -16.53
C ILE A 44 2.87 -9.85 -15.09
N THR A 45 4.10 -10.30 -14.91
CA THR A 45 4.82 -10.31 -13.64
C THR A 45 6.23 -9.87 -13.93
N ALA A 46 6.62 -8.69 -13.47
CA ALA A 46 7.90 -8.08 -13.78
C ALA A 46 8.55 -7.48 -12.53
N GLU A 47 9.87 -7.60 -12.44
CA GLU A 47 10.62 -6.87 -11.41
C GLU A 47 10.60 -5.37 -11.72
N ILE A 48 10.36 -4.57 -10.69
CA ILE A 48 10.40 -3.11 -10.78
C ILE A 48 11.87 -2.68 -10.68
N SER A 49 12.29 -1.78 -11.57
CA SER A 49 13.64 -1.22 -11.56
C SER A 49 13.91 -0.44 -10.25
N SER A 50 15.18 -0.26 -9.91
CA SER A 50 15.55 0.52 -8.72
C SER A 50 15.14 1.99 -8.82
N GLU A 51 15.14 2.55 -10.03
CA GLU A 51 14.73 3.92 -10.30
C GLU A 51 13.21 4.08 -10.08
N ASP A 52 12.41 3.22 -10.68
CA ASP A 52 10.95 3.21 -10.50
C ASP A 52 10.55 2.87 -9.06
N MET A 53 11.35 2.02 -8.37
CA MET A 53 11.13 1.72 -6.96
C MET A 53 11.38 2.92 -6.05
N GLU A 54 12.31 3.79 -6.40
CA GLU A 54 12.55 5.04 -5.69
C GLU A 54 11.31 5.95 -5.76
N ASP A 55 10.73 6.10 -6.95
CA ASP A 55 9.49 6.86 -7.17
C ASP A 55 8.29 6.26 -6.41
N ILE A 56 8.15 4.95 -6.45
CA ILE A 56 7.07 4.23 -5.73
C ILE A 56 7.24 4.38 -4.21
N ALA A 57 8.47 4.25 -3.70
CA ALA A 57 8.74 4.40 -2.28
C ALA A 57 8.47 5.82 -1.80
N GLU A 58 8.84 6.85 -2.59
CA GLU A 58 8.54 8.24 -2.27
C GLU A 58 7.04 8.50 -2.10
N ILE A 59 6.21 7.84 -2.93
CA ILE A 59 4.75 7.97 -2.85
C ILE A 59 4.17 7.21 -1.66
N LEU A 60 4.63 5.97 -1.43
CA LEU A 60 3.99 5.05 -0.50
C LEU A 60 4.51 5.13 0.93
N ASP A 61 5.81 5.45 1.13
CA ASP A 61 6.39 5.44 2.47
C ASP A 61 5.77 6.53 3.36
N GLY A 62 5.45 6.16 4.59
CA GLY A 62 4.81 7.04 5.55
C GLY A 62 3.32 7.32 5.31
N LYS A 63 2.70 6.75 4.27
CA LYS A 63 1.25 6.89 4.06
C LYS A 63 0.47 6.23 5.19
N ARG A 64 -0.59 6.90 5.62
CA ARG A 64 -1.51 6.37 6.63
C ARG A 64 -2.37 5.26 6.05
N ILE A 65 -2.52 4.18 6.81
CA ILE A 65 -3.42 3.08 6.49
C ILE A 65 -4.74 3.28 7.23
N SER A 66 -5.84 3.40 6.48
CA SER A 66 -7.19 3.49 7.01
C SER A 66 -7.82 2.09 7.08
N VAL A 67 -7.90 1.52 8.29
CA VAL A 67 -8.38 0.15 8.50
C VAL A 67 -9.91 0.03 8.57
N PHE A 68 -10.61 1.12 8.82
CA PHE A 68 -12.07 1.13 9.01
C PHE A 68 -12.84 1.66 7.80
N ASP A 69 -12.15 2.19 6.80
CA ASP A 69 -12.79 2.69 5.59
C ASP A 69 -13.22 1.54 4.67
N LEU A 70 -14.27 1.77 3.91
CA LEU A 70 -14.81 0.85 2.91
C LEU A 70 -15.05 1.60 1.60
N PRO A 71 -13.99 1.96 0.86
CA PRO A 71 -14.15 2.64 -0.43
C PRO A 71 -14.85 1.73 -1.43
N SER A 72 -15.61 2.35 -2.34
CA SER A 72 -16.36 1.64 -3.39
C SER A 72 -15.52 1.30 -4.63
N CYS A 73 -14.22 1.62 -4.62
CA CYS A 73 -13.31 1.31 -5.73
C CYS A 73 -13.11 -0.20 -5.88
N GLY A 74 -12.97 -0.65 -7.13
CA GLY A 74 -12.63 -2.06 -7.41
C GLY A 74 -11.16 -2.33 -7.18
N PHE A 75 -10.85 -3.39 -6.42
CA PHE A 75 -9.50 -3.86 -6.18
C PHE A 75 -9.36 -5.33 -6.56
N ASP A 76 -8.25 -5.65 -7.21
CA ASP A 76 -7.86 -7.02 -7.53
C ASP A 76 -6.41 -7.25 -7.08
N GLU A 77 -6.16 -8.34 -6.35
CA GLU A 77 -4.79 -8.72 -5.93
C GLU A 77 -3.89 -9.07 -7.13
N ASN A 78 -4.47 -9.25 -8.31
CA ASN A 78 -3.76 -9.44 -9.57
C ASN A 78 -3.38 -8.13 -10.26
N VAL A 79 -3.83 -6.99 -9.76
CA VAL A 79 -3.45 -5.64 -10.24
C VAL A 79 -2.76 -4.92 -9.07
N ALA A 80 -1.50 -5.23 -8.88
CA ALA A 80 -0.81 -4.86 -7.65
C ALA A 80 0.70 -4.64 -7.83
N VAL A 81 1.27 -3.89 -6.91
CA VAL A 81 2.71 -3.88 -6.60
C VAL A 81 2.94 -4.71 -5.35
N VAL A 82 3.84 -5.67 -5.42
CA VAL A 82 4.23 -6.52 -4.28
C VAL A 82 5.63 -6.16 -3.84
N ILE A 83 5.78 -5.72 -2.60
CA ILE A 83 7.06 -5.31 -2.02
C ILE A 83 7.31 -6.15 -0.77
N GLY A 84 8.17 -7.15 -0.88
CA GLY A 84 8.38 -8.14 0.19
C GLY A 84 7.08 -8.88 0.52
N SER A 85 6.60 -8.75 1.76
CA SER A 85 5.32 -9.35 2.20
C SER A 85 4.11 -8.42 2.06
N LYS A 86 4.29 -7.23 1.49
CA LYS A 86 3.26 -6.20 1.36
C LYS A 86 2.69 -6.21 -0.05
N THR A 87 1.39 -6.15 -0.16
CA THR A 87 0.67 -6.06 -1.44
C THR A 87 -0.09 -4.75 -1.50
N PHE A 88 0.10 -4.02 -2.57
CA PHE A 88 -0.53 -2.74 -2.87
C PHE A 88 -1.39 -2.90 -4.11
N CYS A 89 -2.67 -3.14 -3.93
CA CYS A 89 -3.62 -3.28 -5.04
C CYS A 89 -4.07 -1.90 -5.50
N ILE A 90 -3.75 -1.55 -6.73
CA ILE A 90 -4.11 -0.25 -7.31
C ILE A 90 -5.56 -0.30 -7.79
N ALA A 91 -6.34 0.72 -7.48
CA ALA A 91 -7.72 0.78 -7.92
C ALA A 91 -7.81 0.85 -9.45
N CYS A 92 -8.60 -0.04 -10.03
CA CYS A 92 -8.77 -0.16 -11.48
C CYS A 92 -9.51 1.03 -12.10
N ASP A 93 -10.37 1.70 -11.33
CA ASP A 93 -11.14 2.88 -11.76
C ASP A 93 -10.37 4.20 -11.61
N ALA A 94 -9.09 4.15 -11.27
CA ALA A 94 -8.23 5.30 -11.09
C ALA A 94 -8.66 6.29 -10.01
N CYS A 95 -9.41 5.84 -9.00
CA CYS A 95 -9.91 6.70 -7.92
C CYS A 95 -8.83 7.20 -6.93
N GLY A 96 -7.55 6.86 -7.12
CA GLY A 96 -6.46 7.25 -6.23
C GLY A 96 -6.41 6.50 -4.90
N THR A 97 -7.14 5.39 -4.80
CA THR A 97 -7.13 4.54 -3.61
C THR A 97 -6.33 3.27 -3.87
N ILE A 98 -5.56 2.87 -2.86
CA ILE A 98 -4.80 1.60 -2.88
C ILE A 98 -5.32 0.72 -1.75
N TYR A 99 -5.64 -0.52 -2.04
CA TYR A 99 -5.87 -1.53 -1.01
C TYR A 99 -4.53 -2.12 -0.59
N TYR A 100 -4.17 -1.90 0.67
CA TYR A 100 -2.95 -2.39 1.30
C TYR A 100 -3.20 -3.64 2.12
N LYS A 101 -2.30 -4.61 2.00
CA LYS A 101 -2.34 -5.84 2.77
C LYS A 101 -0.92 -6.32 3.07
N ASP A 102 -0.67 -6.68 4.32
CA ASP A 102 0.51 -7.46 4.73
C ASP A 102 0.10 -8.63 5.64
N LYS A 103 1.04 -9.21 6.37
CA LYS A 103 0.77 -10.35 7.28
C LYS A 103 -0.07 -9.99 8.50
N VAL A 104 -0.13 -8.72 8.89
CA VAL A 104 -0.67 -8.26 10.17
C VAL A 104 -1.87 -7.34 9.97
N ILE A 105 -1.80 -6.42 9.01
CA ILE A 105 -2.77 -5.37 8.80
C ILE A 105 -3.21 -5.31 7.34
N LYS A 106 -4.45 -4.93 7.15
CA LYS A 106 -5.03 -4.56 5.84
C LYS A 106 -5.86 -3.30 5.99
N GLY A 107 -5.91 -2.52 4.93
CA GLY A 107 -6.64 -1.25 4.93
C GLY A 107 -6.45 -0.52 3.62
N TYR A 108 -6.70 0.77 3.64
CA TYR A 108 -6.68 1.60 2.44
C TYR A 108 -5.72 2.77 2.59
N ILE A 109 -5.09 3.12 1.49
CA ILE A 109 -4.19 4.26 1.36
C ILE A 109 -4.80 5.19 0.32
N TYR A 110 -4.78 6.48 0.59
CA TYR A 110 -5.31 7.50 -0.31
C TYR A 110 -4.15 8.31 -0.89
N LEU A 111 -4.13 8.40 -2.21
CA LEU A 111 -3.19 9.21 -2.97
C LEU A 111 -3.88 10.52 -3.39
N ASP A 112 -3.13 11.60 -3.46
CA ASP A 112 -3.60 12.77 -4.17
C ASP A 112 -3.53 12.57 -5.70
N ALA A 113 -3.98 13.56 -6.47
CA ALA A 113 -4.06 13.44 -7.92
C ALA A 113 -2.69 13.24 -8.57
N ASP A 114 -1.67 13.98 -8.11
CA ASP A 114 -0.33 13.95 -8.67
C ASP A 114 0.37 12.61 -8.34
N GLU A 115 0.24 12.15 -7.11
CA GLU A 115 0.74 10.84 -6.65
C GLU A 115 0.10 9.67 -7.42
N ASN A 116 -1.21 9.76 -7.62
CA ASN A 116 -1.95 8.74 -8.38
C ASN A 116 -1.54 8.71 -9.85
N GLU A 117 -1.37 9.87 -10.48
CA GLU A 117 -0.87 9.96 -11.85
C GLU A 117 0.56 9.40 -11.96
N LYS A 118 1.44 9.79 -11.03
CA LYS A 118 2.84 9.34 -11.01
C LYS A 118 2.95 7.82 -10.89
N ILE A 119 2.27 7.20 -9.92
CA ILE A 119 2.34 5.75 -9.72
C ILE A 119 1.75 4.97 -10.92
N ARG A 120 0.68 5.47 -11.51
CA ARG A 120 0.07 4.87 -12.70
C ARG A 120 1.00 4.95 -13.90
N THR A 121 1.63 6.09 -14.13
CA THR A 121 2.61 6.29 -15.21
C THR A 121 3.79 5.34 -15.08
N VAL A 122 4.32 5.16 -13.86
CA VAL A 122 5.37 4.17 -13.59
C VAL A 122 4.89 2.76 -13.94
N LEU A 123 3.69 2.37 -13.52
CA LEU A 123 3.17 1.04 -13.76
C LEU A 123 2.80 0.77 -15.24
N GLU A 124 2.44 1.80 -16.01
CA GLU A 124 2.24 1.70 -17.46
C GLU A 124 3.52 1.24 -18.18
N ASN A 125 4.71 1.60 -17.69
CA ASN A 125 5.97 1.10 -18.21
C ASN A 125 6.12 -0.43 -18.08
N TYR A 126 5.38 -1.03 -17.15
CA TYR A 126 5.31 -2.49 -16.92
C TYR A 126 4.10 -3.15 -17.59
N GLY A 127 3.36 -2.41 -18.43
CA GLY A 127 2.24 -2.93 -19.22
C GLY A 127 0.88 -2.86 -18.55
N PHE A 128 0.75 -2.13 -17.44
CA PHE A 128 -0.56 -1.84 -16.86
C PHE A 128 -1.37 -0.94 -17.81
N GLU A 129 -2.66 -1.17 -17.86
CA GLU A 129 -3.61 -0.35 -18.63
C GLU A 129 -4.75 0.13 -17.72
N TRP A 130 -5.14 1.38 -17.90
CA TRP A 130 -6.17 2.03 -17.11
C TRP A 130 -7.27 2.61 -18.00
N PRO A 131 -8.53 2.54 -17.59
CA PRO A 131 -9.05 1.74 -16.47
C PRO A 131 -9.02 0.24 -16.76
N CYS A 132 -8.87 -0.58 -15.71
CA CYS A 132 -8.98 -2.03 -15.81
C CYS A 132 -10.33 -2.51 -15.25
N VAL A 133 -11.40 -2.08 -15.88
CA VAL A 133 -12.80 -2.38 -15.51
C VAL A 133 -13.54 -2.96 -16.70
#